data_3ac8318b5129baae2edd90b90015aa81
#
_entry.id   3ac8318b5129baae2edd90b90015aa81
#
_cell.length_a   1.000
_cell.length_b   1.000
_cell.length_c   1.000
_cell.angle_alpha   90.00
_cell.angle_beta   90.00
_cell.angle_gamma   90.00
#
_symmetry.space_group_name_H-M   'P 1'
#
loop_
_entity.id
_entity.type
_entity.pdbx_description
1 polymer ?
#
loop_
_entity_poly.entity_id
_entity_poly.type
_entity_poly.pdbx_seq_one_letter_code
_entity_poly.pdbx_strand_id
1 'polypeptide(L)'
;MDKAGYIKAVYERESEGPTGIGDQVAIPHGKTAAVGKTAMAVGRLDKGIEWETLGEGTTRAFVMFAVNDKDTSELVSLLSQVAIALCDEKVIETLLNTESEAEIFTLFNRKGEQ
;
A
#
# COMPACT_ATOMS: atom_id res chain seq x y z
N MET A 1 13.44 5.92 -11.89
CA MET A 1 13.33 4.76 -10.99
C MET A 1 13.66 3.48 -11.74
N ASP A 2 14.39 2.60 -11.10
CA ASP A 2 14.68 1.27 -11.63
C ASP A 2 13.56 0.32 -11.22
N LYS A 3 12.70 -0.01 -12.18
CA LYS A 3 11.54 -0.88 -11.90
C LYS A 3 11.94 -2.27 -11.44
N ALA A 4 12.95 -2.86 -12.05
CA ALA A 4 13.38 -4.21 -11.69
C ALA A 4 13.91 -4.26 -10.25
N GLY A 5 14.68 -3.27 -9.86
CA GLY A 5 15.20 -3.17 -8.50
C GLY A 5 14.09 -2.97 -7.48
N TYR A 6 13.09 -2.17 -7.82
CA TYR A 6 11.93 -1.97 -6.95
C TYR A 6 11.12 -3.26 -6.77
N ILE A 7 10.82 -3.93 -7.87
CA ILE A 7 10.05 -5.19 -7.83
C ILE A 7 10.77 -6.22 -6.97
N LYS A 8 12.08 -6.34 -7.14
CA LYS A 8 12.89 -7.24 -6.32
C LYS A 8 12.75 -6.92 -4.84
N ALA A 9 12.81 -5.62 -4.49
CA ALA A 9 12.69 -5.18 -3.09
C ALA A 9 11.30 -5.54 -2.51
N VAL A 10 10.24 -5.40 -3.31
CA VAL A 10 8.89 -5.77 -2.87
C VAL A 10 8.82 -7.27 -2.57
N TYR A 11 9.35 -8.11 -3.45
CA TYR A 11 9.34 -9.55 -3.21
C TYR A 11 10.19 -9.95 -2.00
N GLU A 12 11.31 -9.28 -1.81
CA GLU A 12 12.15 -9.52 -0.63
C GLU A 12 11.38 -9.19 0.65
N ARG A 13 10.64 -8.08 0.66
CA ARG A 13 9.84 -7.70 1.83
C ARG A 13 8.70 -8.70 2.08
N GLU A 14 8.02 -9.16 1.02
CA GLU A 14 6.97 -10.16 1.16
C GLU A 14 7.51 -11.48 1.70
N SER A 15 8.74 -11.83 1.36
CA SER A 15 9.35 -13.06 1.87
C SER A 15 9.62 -13.02 3.38
N GLU A 16 9.66 -11.82 3.97
CA GLU A 16 9.85 -11.66 5.42
C GLU A 16 8.55 -11.84 6.19
N GLY A 17 7.42 -11.71 5.52
CA GLY A 17 6.10 -11.86 6.11
C GLY A 17 5.05 -11.16 5.27
N PRO A 18 3.80 -11.57 5.37
CA PRO A 18 2.74 -11.01 4.52
C PRO A 18 2.47 -9.55 4.80
N THR A 19 2.20 -8.79 3.73
CA THR A 19 1.74 -7.40 3.84
C THR A 19 0.23 -7.30 3.63
N GLY A 20 -0.45 -8.41 3.35
CA GLY A 20 -1.91 -8.44 3.33
C GLY A 20 -2.44 -8.28 4.75
N ILE A 21 -3.37 -7.35 4.93
CA ILE A 21 -3.89 -7.02 6.26
C ILE A 21 -5.30 -7.55 6.51
N GLY A 22 -5.82 -8.35 5.57
CA GLY A 22 -7.22 -8.76 5.60
C GLY A 22 -8.08 -7.72 4.90
N ASP A 23 -9.40 -7.91 4.93
CA ASP A 23 -10.36 -7.00 4.29
C ASP A 23 -10.09 -6.76 2.80
N GLN A 24 -9.43 -7.71 2.14
CA GLN A 24 -9.09 -7.66 0.72
C GLN A 24 -8.06 -6.58 0.37
N VAL A 25 -7.28 -6.12 1.35
CA VAL A 25 -6.28 -5.06 1.16
C VAL A 25 -4.88 -5.55 1.54
N ALA A 26 -3.90 -5.16 0.77
CA ALA A 26 -2.49 -5.39 1.08
C ALA A 26 -1.72 -4.07 0.98
N ILE A 27 -0.60 -4.00 1.68
CA ILE A 27 0.25 -2.82 1.69
C ILE A 27 1.69 -3.17 1.29
N PRO A 28 1.89 -3.69 0.07
CA PRO A 28 3.23 -4.07 -0.36
C PRO A 28 4.14 -2.85 -0.42
N HIS A 29 5.42 -3.06 -0.12
CA HIS A 29 6.36 -1.96 -0.21
C HIS A 29 7.78 -2.46 -0.48
N GLY A 30 8.58 -1.59 -1.05
CA GLY A 30 9.98 -1.84 -1.28
C GLY A 30 10.78 -0.61 -0.92
N LYS A 31 11.85 -0.81 -0.11
CA LYS A 31 12.77 0.24 0.27
C LYS A 31 14.11 -0.09 -0.36
N THR A 32 14.57 0.74 -1.28
CA THR A 32 15.76 0.45 -2.08
C THR A 32 16.32 1.72 -2.71
N ALA A 33 17.62 1.71 -2.98
CA ALA A 33 18.28 2.79 -3.71
C ALA A 33 17.77 2.93 -5.15
N ALA A 34 17.09 1.89 -5.67
CA ALA A 34 16.47 1.93 -7.00
C ALA A 34 15.33 2.94 -7.08
N VAL A 35 14.78 3.36 -5.94
CA VAL A 35 13.73 4.37 -5.87
C VAL A 35 14.38 5.74 -5.70
N GLY A 36 14.16 6.63 -6.69
CA GLY A 36 14.73 7.97 -6.63
C GLY A 36 13.96 8.88 -5.69
N LYS A 37 12.64 8.79 -5.69
CA LYS A 37 11.77 9.61 -4.85
C LYS A 37 10.69 8.73 -4.22
N THR A 38 10.56 8.85 -2.91
CA THR A 38 9.55 8.09 -2.17
C THR A 38 8.14 8.48 -2.64
N ALA A 39 7.32 7.48 -2.92
CA ALA A 39 5.97 7.68 -3.46
C ALA A 39 5.04 6.56 -3.02
N MET A 40 3.75 6.82 -3.13
CA MET A 40 2.70 5.86 -2.84
C MET A 40 1.81 5.72 -4.07
N ALA A 41 1.36 4.51 -4.34
CA ALA A 41 0.42 4.25 -5.41
C ALA A 41 -0.66 3.30 -4.92
N VAL A 42 -1.87 3.46 -5.44
CA VAL A 42 -2.99 2.58 -5.11
C VAL A 42 -3.43 1.87 -6.37
N GLY A 43 -3.53 0.54 -6.28
CA GLY A 43 -4.04 -0.27 -7.37
C GLY A 43 -5.23 -1.09 -6.90
N ARG A 44 -6.15 -1.37 -7.80
CA ARG A 44 -7.30 -2.19 -7.49
C ARG A 44 -7.60 -3.13 -8.66
N LEU A 45 -8.00 -4.35 -8.32
CA LEU A 45 -8.35 -5.37 -9.29
C LEU A 45 -9.85 -5.65 -9.22
N ASP A 46 -10.44 -6.00 -10.35
CA ASP A 46 -11.85 -6.38 -10.39
C ASP A 46 -12.09 -7.69 -9.64
N LYS A 47 -11.13 -8.60 -9.70
CA LYS A 47 -11.20 -9.87 -9.01
C LYS A 47 -10.03 -10.00 -8.05
N GLY A 48 -10.30 -10.55 -6.88
CA GLY A 48 -9.25 -10.78 -5.90
C GLY A 48 -8.26 -11.82 -6.38
N ILE A 49 -7.02 -11.67 -5.97
CA ILE A 49 -5.95 -12.63 -6.23
C ILE A 49 -5.43 -13.17 -4.90
N GLU A 50 -4.77 -14.31 -4.95
CA GLU A 50 -4.11 -14.84 -3.78
C GLU A 50 -2.87 -14.00 -3.49
N TRP A 51 -2.85 -13.40 -2.33
CA TRP A 51 -1.73 -12.63 -1.84
C TRP A 51 -1.61 -12.94 -0.37
N GLU A 52 -0.44 -13.29 0.11
CA GLU A 52 -0.30 -13.66 1.51
C GLU A 52 -0.88 -12.59 2.41
N THR A 53 -1.73 -12.99 3.33
CA THR A 53 -2.41 -12.09 4.22
C THR A 53 -2.52 -12.73 5.61
N LEU A 54 -2.64 -11.89 6.62
CA LEU A 54 -2.83 -12.34 8.00
C LEU A 54 -4.23 -12.92 8.24
N GLY A 55 -5.17 -12.64 7.34
CA GLY A 55 -6.52 -13.18 7.41
C GLY A 55 -6.76 -14.17 6.28
N GLU A 56 -8.02 -14.47 6.06
CA GLU A 56 -8.43 -15.33 4.96
C GLU A 56 -8.92 -14.50 3.78
N GLY A 57 -8.92 -15.11 2.60
CA GLY A 57 -9.50 -14.51 1.42
C GLY A 57 -8.46 -14.00 0.45
N THR A 58 -8.95 -13.30 -0.56
CA THR A 58 -8.13 -12.75 -1.62
C THR A 58 -7.90 -11.26 -1.40
N THR A 59 -6.98 -10.69 -2.17
CA THR A 59 -6.69 -9.26 -2.11
C THR A 59 -7.10 -8.60 -3.43
N ARG A 60 -7.81 -7.50 -3.33
CA ARG A 60 -8.24 -6.71 -4.49
C ARG A 60 -7.62 -5.34 -4.56
N ALA A 61 -7.29 -4.75 -3.42
CA ALA A 61 -6.71 -3.41 -3.37
C ALA A 61 -5.30 -3.47 -2.80
N PHE A 62 -4.41 -2.69 -3.40
CA PHE A 62 -3.02 -2.63 -3.00
C PHE A 62 -2.64 -1.17 -2.79
N VAL A 63 -2.18 -0.85 -1.60
CA VAL A 63 -1.57 0.45 -1.30
C VAL A 63 -0.08 0.20 -1.26
N MET A 64 0.60 0.60 -2.31
CA MET A 64 2.03 0.30 -2.50
C MET A 64 2.91 1.49 -2.19
N PHE A 65 4.03 1.24 -1.57
CA PHE A 65 5.03 2.27 -1.28
C PHE A 65 6.33 1.96 -1.98
N ALA A 66 6.86 2.95 -2.69
CA ALA A 66 8.21 2.90 -3.24
C ALA A 66 9.04 3.89 -2.41
N VAL A 67 9.99 3.38 -1.65
CA VAL A 67 10.72 4.18 -0.66
C VAL A 67 12.21 4.15 -0.95
N ASN A 68 12.84 5.34 -1.00
CA ASN A 68 14.28 5.42 -1.11
C ASN A 68 14.90 4.85 0.17
N ASP A 69 16.01 4.13 0.05
CA ASP A 69 16.61 3.43 1.17
C ASP A 69 17.15 4.36 2.28
N LYS A 70 17.21 5.66 2.00
CA LYS A 70 17.62 6.66 3.00
C LYS A 70 16.43 7.27 3.74
N ASP A 71 15.20 6.94 3.33
CA ASP A 71 13.98 7.54 3.86
C ASP A 71 13.23 6.63 4.83
N THR A 72 13.95 6.04 5.79
CA THR A 72 13.32 5.11 6.74
C THR A 72 12.22 5.79 7.57
N SER A 73 12.44 7.03 7.99
CA SER A 73 11.43 7.76 8.75
C SER A 73 10.18 8.05 7.93
N GLU A 74 10.35 8.30 6.63
CA GLU A 74 9.24 8.52 5.72
C GLU A 74 8.42 7.25 5.55
N LEU A 75 9.08 6.10 5.45
CA LEU A 75 8.38 4.81 5.37
C LEU A 75 7.52 4.58 6.61
N VAL A 76 8.07 4.80 7.79
CA VAL A 76 7.32 4.62 9.04
C VAL A 76 6.11 5.56 9.08
N SER A 77 6.29 6.80 8.66
CA SER A 77 5.22 7.79 8.62
C SER A 77 4.09 7.35 7.68
N LEU A 78 4.44 6.91 6.47
CA LEU A 78 3.46 6.46 5.48
C LEU A 78 2.70 5.23 5.95
N LEU A 79 3.40 4.25 6.51
CA LEU A 79 2.76 3.04 7.02
C LEU A 79 1.79 3.39 8.15
N SER A 80 2.17 4.29 9.04
CA SER A 80 1.30 4.71 10.14
C SER A 80 0.05 5.41 9.63
N GLN A 81 0.19 6.33 8.67
CA GLN A 81 -0.94 7.05 8.09
C GLN A 81 -1.93 6.09 7.44
N VAL A 82 -1.42 5.15 6.65
CA VAL A 82 -2.28 4.21 5.93
C VAL A 82 -2.92 3.23 6.91
N ALA A 83 -2.17 2.75 7.90
CA ALA A 83 -2.72 1.82 8.89
C ALA A 83 -3.87 2.47 9.66
N ILE A 84 -3.73 3.74 10.05
CA ILE A 84 -4.79 4.46 10.76
C ILE A 84 -6.03 4.61 9.84
N ALA A 85 -5.82 4.99 8.59
CA ALA A 85 -6.93 5.15 7.64
C ALA A 85 -7.66 3.82 7.43
N LEU A 86 -6.94 2.72 7.32
CA LEU A 86 -7.52 1.40 7.07
C LEU A 86 -8.19 0.77 8.28
N CYS A 87 -8.13 1.40 9.45
CA CYS A 87 -8.91 0.99 10.60
C CYS A 87 -10.39 1.38 10.45
N ASP A 88 -10.71 2.28 9.54
CA ASP A 88 -12.07 2.75 9.32
C ASP A 88 -12.72 1.90 8.22
N GLU A 89 -13.80 1.19 8.56
CA GLU A 89 -14.52 0.35 7.61
C GLU A 89 -15.03 1.11 6.41
N LYS A 90 -15.39 2.39 6.60
CA LYS A 90 -15.87 3.23 5.49
C LYS A 90 -14.75 3.52 4.50
N VAL A 91 -13.54 3.67 4.98
CA VAL A 91 -12.38 3.88 4.12
C VAL A 91 -12.15 2.64 3.26
N ILE A 92 -12.20 1.46 3.88
CA ILE A 92 -12.03 0.20 3.16
C ILE A 92 -13.13 0.02 2.11
N GLU A 93 -14.37 0.27 2.49
CA GLU A 93 -15.50 0.15 1.57
C GLU A 93 -15.33 1.08 0.37
N THR A 94 -14.96 2.33 0.62
CA THR A 94 -14.72 3.29 -0.45
C THR A 94 -13.57 2.85 -1.34
N LEU A 95 -12.47 2.42 -0.75
CA LEU A 95 -11.31 1.95 -1.50
C LEU A 95 -11.66 0.80 -2.43
N LEU A 96 -12.49 -0.13 -1.98
CA LEU A 96 -12.84 -1.31 -2.75
C LEU A 96 -13.89 -1.05 -3.82
N ASN A 97 -14.71 -0.03 -3.68
CA ASN A 97 -15.90 0.14 -4.50
C ASN A 97 -15.99 1.45 -5.31
N THR A 98 -15.26 2.48 -4.92
CA THR A 98 -15.37 3.76 -5.66
C THR A 98 -14.80 3.66 -7.06
N GLU A 99 -15.38 4.42 -7.98
CA GLU A 99 -14.86 4.56 -9.32
C GLU A 99 -14.07 5.86 -9.49
N SER A 100 -14.00 6.67 -8.43
CA SER A 100 -13.32 7.96 -8.45
C SER A 100 -11.89 7.87 -7.94
N GLU A 101 -10.91 8.13 -8.81
CA GLU A 101 -9.51 8.19 -8.40
C GLU A 101 -9.27 9.32 -7.39
N ALA A 102 -9.96 10.44 -7.57
CA ALA A 102 -9.83 11.57 -6.65
C ALA A 102 -10.30 11.20 -5.25
N GLU A 103 -11.35 10.40 -5.16
CA GLU A 103 -11.87 9.94 -3.86
C GLU A 103 -10.87 9.04 -3.17
N ILE A 104 -10.23 8.13 -3.91
CA ILE A 104 -9.19 7.25 -3.36
C ILE A 104 -8.03 8.09 -2.83
N PHE A 105 -7.58 9.06 -3.62
CA PHE A 105 -6.50 9.94 -3.22
C PHE A 105 -6.82 10.63 -1.89
N THR A 106 -8.06 11.12 -1.75
CA THR A 106 -8.50 11.82 -0.55
C THR A 106 -8.46 10.93 0.70
N LEU A 107 -8.74 9.63 0.56
CA LEU A 107 -8.73 8.71 1.69
C LEU A 107 -7.39 8.70 2.44
N PHE A 108 -6.31 8.79 1.71
CA PHE A 108 -4.97 8.66 2.27
C PHE A 108 -4.23 9.99 2.39
N ASN A 109 -4.82 11.07 1.88
CA ASN A 109 -4.19 12.37 1.90
C ASN A 109 -4.89 13.34 2.85
N ARG A 110 -5.48 12.81 3.90
CA ARG A 110 -6.27 13.59 4.86
C ARG A 110 -5.43 14.40 5.82
N LYS A 111 -4.17 14.11 5.89
CA LYS A 111 -3.24 14.78 6.76
C LYS A 111 -3.23 16.30 6.58
N GLY A 112 -3.41 16.75 5.33
CA GLY A 112 -3.43 18.16 5.03
C GLY A 112 -4.61 18.91 5.62
N GLU A 113 -5.60 18.20 6.13
CA GLU A 113 -6.81 18.77 6.70
C GLU A 113 -6.68 19.08 8.19
N GLN A 114 -5.57 18.67 8.77
CA GLN A 114 -5.35 18.80 10.21
C GLN A 114 -4.65 20.11 10.59
#